data_5cb9b06503784d9741efa738b145ca87
#
_entry.id   5cb9b06503784d9741efa738b145ca87
#
_cell.length_a   1.000
_cell.length_b   1.000
_cell.length_c   1.000
_cell.angle_alpha   90.00
_cell.angle_beta   90.00
_cell.angle_gamma   90.00
#
_symmetry.space_group_name_H-M   'P 1'
#
loop_
_entity.id
_entity.type
_entity.pdbx_description
1 polymer ?
#
loop_
_entity_poly.entity_id
_entity_poly.type
_entity_poly.pdbx_seq_one_letter_code
_entity_poly.pdbx_strand_id
1 'polypeptide(L)'
;MADRNSTSIIEGLFTELGIQDRVTRVSDNVWSLQKGSATVQIVAAPEFVVATSRVAEKLPGQNREGFFRMLLAANVQLLGAFFTLESNETIRINQVLPVDWLQAKELAFIIGNVATKADEWDDRLKALTT
;
A
#
# COMPACT_ATOMS: atom_id res chain seq x y z
N MET A 1 14.68 -18.11 -11.71
CA MET A 1 14.25 -18.32 -11.46
C MET A 1 13.50 -18.14 -10.91
N ALA A 2 13.38 -17.84 -11.17
CA ALA A 2 12.29 -17.51 -10.81
C ALA A 2 12.11 -18.05 -9.70
N ASP A 3 12.68 -18.70 -9.45
CA ASP A 3 12.49 -19.23 -8.40
C ASP A 3 12.92 -18.52 -7.34
N ARG A 4 13.18 -17.30 -7.41
CA ARG A 4 13.21 -16.57 -6.29
C ARG A 4 11.94 -16.64 -5.64
N ASN A 5 11.87 -17.12 -4.46
CA ASN A 5 10.67 -17.18 -3.69
C ASN A 5 10.50 -15.85 -2.97
N SER A 6 9.80 -14.91 -3.60
CA SER A 6 9.54 -13.60 -3.03
C SER A 6 8.92 -13.70 -1.65
N THR A 7 8.05 -14.69 -1.44
CA THR A 7 7.41 -14.90 -0.14
C THR A 7 8.44 -15.14 0.96
N SER A 8 9.43 -16.02 0.71
CA SER A 8 10.47 -16.29 1.70
C SER A 8 11.33 -15.08 1.97
N ILE A 9 11.65 -14.31 0.92
CA ILE A 9 12.44 -13.11 1.07
C ILE A 9 11.71 -12.12 1.96
N ILE A 10 10.42 -11.89 1.69
CA ILE A 10 9.63 -10.92 2.45
C ILE A 10 9.47 -11.37 3.90
N GLU A 11 9.20 -12.65 4.14
CA GLU A 11 9.06 -13.15 5.51
C GLU A 11 10.37 -13.04 6.28
N GLY A 12 11.50 -13.27 5.61
CA GLY A 12 12.80 -13.06 6.22
C GLY A 12 13.03 -11.61 6.62
N LEU A 13 12.54 -10.67 5.80
CA LEU A 13 12.66 -9.26 6.11
C LEU A 13 11.76 -8.85 7.27
N PHE A 14 10.56 -9.43 7.39
CA PHE A 14 9.71 -9.18 8.56
C PHE A 14 10.43 -9.61 9.84
N THR A 15 11.11 -10.75 9.79
CA THR A 15 11.89 -11.24 10.93
C THR A 15 13.03 -10.28 11.25
N GLU A 16 13.75 -9.85 10.22
CA GLU A 16 14.86 -8.91 10.39
C GLU A 16 14.41 -7.60 11.01
N LEU A 17 13.21 -7.12 10.62
CA LEU A 17 12.63 -5.90 11.16
C LEU A 17 11.98 -6.09 12.52
N GLY A 18 11.85 -7.33 12.98
CA GLY A 18 11.24 -7.61 14.27
C GLY A 18 9.75 -7.41 14.30
N ILE A 19 9.07 -7.51 13.15
CA ILE A 19 7.63 -7.26 13.08
C ILE A 19 6.81 -8.50 12.73
N GLN A 20 7.46 -9.67 12.65
CA GLN A 20 6.73 -10.87 12.22
C GLN A 20 5.53 -11.18 13.11
N ASP A 21 5.58 -10.78 14.39
CA ASP A 21 4.46 -11.03 15.32
C ASP A 21 3.27 -10.10 15.06
N ARG A 22 3.49 -9.03 14.31
CA ARG A 22 2.44 -8.05 14.01
C ARG A 22 1.82 -8.27 12.66
N VAL A 23 2.41 -9.15 11.87
CA VAL A 23 1.98 -9.40 10.49
C VAL A 23 1.11 -10.64 10.47
N THR A 24 -0.05 -10.53 9.83
CA THR A 24 -0.95 -11.66 9.65
C THR A 24 -0.91 -12.09 8.19
N ARG A 25 -0.64 -13.36 7.94
CA ARG A 25 -0.65 -13.88 6.57
C ARG A 25 -2.09 -14.06 6.12
N VAL A 26 -2.46 -13.41 5.03
CA VAL A 26 -3.82 -13.43 4.50
C VAL A 26 -3.97 -14.53 3.45
N SER A 27 -2.96 -14.74 2.65
CA SER A 27 -2.93 -15.79 1.63
C SER A 27 -1.47 -16.14 1.35
N ASP A 28 -1.23 -16.97 0.34
CA ASP A 28 0.13 -17.41 0.04
C ASP A 28 1.09 -16.26 -0.22
N ASN A 29 0.59 -15.14 -0.76
CA ASN A 29 1.45 -14.04 -1.15
C ASN A 29 0.96 -12.68 -0.64
N VAL A 30 0.10 -12.67 0.38
CA VAL A 30 -0.43 -11.42 0.93
C VAL A 30 -0.35 -11.45 2.45
N TRP A 31 0.17 -10.38 3.01
CA TRP A 31 0.24 -10.18 4.47
C TRP A 31 -0.43 -8.87 4.82
N SER A 32 -0.92 -8.76 6.04
CA SER A 32 -1.58 -7.56 6.53
C SER A 32 -0.97 -7.15 7.86
N LEU A 33 -0.81 -5.85 8.07
CA LEU A 33 -0.37 -5.35 9.36
C LEU A 33 -1.00 -3.98 9.61
N GLN A 34 -1.13 -3.67 10.89
CA GLN A 34 -1.64 -2.36 11.31
C GLN A 34 -0.44 -1.46 11.56
N LYS A 35 -0.49 -0.23 11.03
CA LYS A 35 0.56 0.75 11.26
C LYS A 35 -0.14 2.09 11.52
N GLY A 36 -0.10 2.57 12.78
CA GLY A 36 -0.92 3.71 13.15
C GLY A 36 -2.39 3.32 13.02
N SER A 37 -3.19 4.14 12.37
CA SER A 37 -4.60 3.84 12.13
C SER A 37 -4.83 3.16 10.78
N ALA A 38 -3.76 2.95 10.00
CA ALA A 38 -3.90 2.36 8.68
C ALA A 38 -3.66 0.86 8.71
N THR A 39 -4.39 0.12 7.88
CA THR A 39 -4.09 -1.29 7.62
C THR A 39 -3.34 -1.34 6.30
N VAL A 40 -2.11 -1.86 6.35
CA VAL A 40 -1.27 -1.98 5.17
C VAL A 40 -1.20 -3.44 4.78
N GLN A 41 -1.41 -3.73 3.50
CA GLN A 41 -1.20 -5.06 2.98
C GLN A 41 0.09 -5.07 2.18
N ILE A 42 0.82 -6.16 2.29
CA ILE A 42 2.02 -6.40 1.50
C ILE A 42 1.69 -7.53 0.55
N VAL A 43 1.90 -7.31 -0.74
CA VAL A 43 1.61 -8.30 -1.77
C VAL A 43 2.89 -8.65 -2.49
N ALA A 44 3.21 -9.94 -2.54
CA ALA A 44 4.39 -10.43 -3.25
C ALA A 44 3.97 -10.88 -4.64
N ALA A 45 4.48 -10.21 -5.66
CA ALA A 45 4.39 -10.65 -7.04
C ALA A 45 5.72 -11.29 -7.42
N PRO A 46 5.83 -11.97 -8.57
CA PRO A 46 7.08 -12.66 -8.90
C PRO A 46 8.30 -11.74 -8.94
N GLU A 47 8.14 -10.51 -9.40
CA GLU A 47 9.27 -9.60 -9.55
C GLU A 47 9.15 -8.34 -8.72
N PHE A 48 8.00 -8.12 -8.08
CA PHE A 48 7.74 -6.89 -7.36
C PHE A 48 7.10 -7.17 -6.01
N VAL A 49 7.28 -6.24 -5.08
CA VAL A 49 6.52 -6.22 -3.84
C VAL A 49 5.72 -4.92 -3.81
N VAL A 50 4.49 -5.01 -3.35
CA VAL A 50 3.58 -3.86 -3.29
C VAL A 50 3.13 -3.68 -1.85
N ALA A 51 3.25 -2.46 -1.33
CA ALA A 51 2.57 -2.08 -0.08
C ALA A 51 1.33 -1.30 -0.49
N THR A 52 0.19 -1.62 0.07
CA THR A 52 -1.07 -1.01 -0.34
C THR A 52 -1.99 -0.79 0.85
N SER A 53 -2.81 0.26 0.80
CA SER A 53 -3.78 0.54 1.85
C SER A 53 -5.00 1.19 1.23
N ARG A 54 -6.19 0.80 1.69
CA ARG A 54 -7.43 1.38 1.22
C ARG A 54 -7.62 2.75 1.87
N VAL A 55 -7.98 3.76 1.08
CA VAL A 55 -8.22 5.10 1.59
C VAL A 55 -9.62 5.61 1.32
N ALA A 56 -10.38 4.96 0.44
CA ALA A 56 -11.79 5.29 0.25
C ALA A 56 -12.49 4.06 -0.30
N GLU A 57 -13.71 3.81 0.17
CA GLU A 57 -14.46 2.63 -0.26
C GLU A 57 -15.37 2.91 -1.43
N LYS A 58 -15.55 4.18 -1.77
CA LYS A 58 -16.44 4.58 -2.86
C LYS A 58 -16.01 5.92 -3.43
N LEU A 59 -16.50 6.22 -4.62
CA LEU A 59 -16.29 7.51 -5.27
C LEU A 59 -17.37 8.52 -4.83
N PRO A 60 -17.10 9.81 -4.99
CA PRO A 60 -18.11 10.81 -4.70
C PRO A 60 -19.27 10.68 -5.69
N GLY A 61 -20.45 11.09 -5.27
CA GLY A 61 -21.62 11.06 -6.14
C GLY A 61 -21.63 12.13 -7.20
N GLN A 62 -20.85 13.20 -7.02
CA GLN A 62 -20.79 14.33 -7.94
C GLN A 62 -19.35 14.75 -8.16
N ASN A 63 -19.11 15.42 -9.29
CA ASN A 63 -17.82 16.01 -9.62
C ASN A 63 -16.68 14.98 -9.59
N ARG A 64 -16.91 13.83 -10.17
CA ARG A 64 -15.90 12.78 -10.19
C ARG A 64 -14.66 13.20 -10.96
N GLU A 65 -14.82 14.01 -12.01
CA GLU A 65 -13.66 14.49 -12.75
C GLU A 65 -12.75 15.33 -11.86
N GLY A 66 -13.32 16.26 -11.08
CA GLY A 66 -12.51 17.05 -10.16
C GLY A 66 -11.85 16.21 -9.10
N PHE A 67 -12.57 15.18 -8.62
CA PHE A 67 -12.01 14.25 -7.65
C PHE A 67 -10.78 13.52 -8.22
N PHE A 68 -10.89 12.99 -9.44
CA PHE A 68 -9.76 12.30 -10.07
C PHE A 68 -8.61 13.24 -10.38
N ARG A 69 -8.90 14.48 -10.80
CA ARG A 69 -7.85 15.47 -11.03
C ARG A 69 -7.08 15.75 -9.74
N MET A 70 -7.78 15.86 -8.62
CA MET A 70 -7.15 16.09 -7.34
C MET A 70 -6.22 14.93 -6.97
N LEU A 71 -6.69 13.68 -7.14
CA LEU A 71 -5.87 12.51 -6.81
C LEU A 71 -4.63 12.44 -7.69
N LEU A 72 -4.78 12.67 -8.98
CA LEU A 72 -3.64 12.62 -9.91
C LEU A 72 -2.62 13.71 -9.58
N ALA A 73 -3.10 14.91 -9.27
CA ALA A 73 -2.20 16.00 -8.90
C ALA A 73 -1.47 15.70 -7.59
N ALA A 74 -2.16 15.05 -6.65
CA ALA A 74 -1.57 14.73 -5.35
C ALA A 74 -0.49 13.66 -5.43
N ASN A 75 -0.49 12.85 -6.48
CA ASN A 75 0.49 11.77 -6.60
C ASN A 75 1.93 12.24 -6.47
N VAL A 76 2.23 13.47 -6.92
CA VAL A 76 3.61 13.97 -6.84
C VAL A 76 4.06 14.20 -5.40
N GLN A 77 3.12 14.24 -4.44
CA GLN A 77 3.44 14.51 -3.05
C GLN A 77 3.56 13.24 -2.21
N LEU A 78 3.42 12.07 -2.83
CA LEU A 78 3.30 10.82 -2.10
C LEU A 78 4.62 10.06 -1.95
N LEU A 79 5.74 10.67 -2.35
CA LEU A 79 7.08 10.09 -2.17
C LEU A 79 7.23 8.70 -2.79
N GLY A 80 6.74 8.57 -4.01
CA GLY A 80 6.80 7.30 -4.75
C GLY A 80 5.56 6.44 -4.62
N ALA A 81 4.70 6.73 -3.66
CA ALA A 81 3.41 6.08 -3.60
C ALA A 81 2.45 6.73 -4.61
N PHE A 82 1.34 6.08 -4.89
CA PHE A 82 0.39 6.59 -5.87
C PHE A 82 -1.00 6.03 -5.59
N PHE A 83 -2.00 6.80 -6.00
CA PHE A 83 -3.40 6.36 -5.89
C PHE A 83 -3.75 5.42 -7.03
N THR A 84 -4.58 4.43 -6.75
CA THR A 84 -5.20 3.59 -7.79
C THR A 84 -6.70 3.50 -7.53
N LEU A 85 -7.43 3.24 -8.62
CA LEU A 85 -8.87 3.01 -8.58
C LEU A 85 -9.10 1.55 -8.93
N GLU A 86 -9.77 0.82 -8.03
CA GLU A 86 -10.11 -0.57 -8.28
C GLU A 86 -11.45 -0.68 -8.99
N SER A 87 -11.73 -1.84 -9.57
CA SER A 87 -12.96 -2.05 -10.34
C SER A 87 -14.23 -1.87 -9.50
N ASN A 88 -14.13 -2.04 -8.18
CA ASN A 88 -15.26 -1.84 -7.27
C ASN A 88 -15.33 -0.39 -6.75
N GLU A 89 -14.61 0.53 -7.39
CA GLU A 89 -14.56 1.95 -7.06
C GLU A 89 -13.84 2.26 -5.74
N THR A 90 -13.10 1.31 -5.20
CA THR A 90 -12.25 1.54 -4.03
C THR A 90 -10.99 2.28 -4.47
N ILE A 91 -10.58 3.27 -3.69
CA ILE A 91 -9.33 4.01 -3.92
C ILE A 91 -8.29 3.47 -2.94
N ARG A 92 -7.11 3.16 -3.47
CA ARG A 92 -5.99 2.70 -2.66
C ARG A 92 -4.78 3.59 -2.87
N ILE A 93 -3.90 3.62 -1.87
CA ILE A 93 -2.54 4.13 -2.01
C ILE A 93 -1.62 2.93 -2.08
N ASN A 94 -0.68 2.95 -3.01
CA ASN A 94 0.22 1.84 -3.27
C ASN A 94 1.64 2.34 -3.43
N GLN A 95 2.61 1.48 -3.13
CA GLN A 95 4.00 1.73 -3.46
C GLN A 95 4.64 0.41 -3.85
N VAL A 96 5.39 0.40 -4.95
CA VAL A 96 5.91 -0.81 -5.57
C VAL A 96 7.43 -0.74 -5.62
N LEU A 97 8.10 -1.83 -5.28
CA LEU A 97 9.54 -1.95 -5.44
C LEU A 97 9.87 -3.27 -6.11
N PRO A 98 10.93 -3.32 -6.94
CA PRO A 98 11.41 -4.60 -7.43
C PRO A 98 11.91 -5.44 -6.25
N VAL A 99 11.60 -6.73 -6.27
CA VAL A 99 12.00 -7.60 -5.17
C VAL A 99 13.52 -7.70 -5.07
N ASP A 100 14.22 -7.56 -6.20
CA ASP A 100 15.68 -7.62 -6.22
C ASP A 100 16.34 -6.45 -5.48
N TRP A 101 15.65 -5.34 -5.34
CA TRP A 101 16.18 -4.17 -4.64
C TRP A 101 15.76 -4.14 -3.17
N LEU A 102 14.95 -5.11 -2.74
CA LEU A 102 14.31 -5.01 -1.44
C LEU A 102 15.26 -5.46 -0.34
N GLN A 103 15.49 -4.57 0.60
CA GLN A 103 16.17 -4.84 1.86
C GLN A 103 15.24 -4.42 2.98
N ALA A 104 15.62 -4.70 4.22
CA ALA A 104 14.75 -4.40 5.36
C ALA A 104 14.38 -2.92 5.42
N LYS A 105 15.33 -2.02 5.14
CA LYS A 105 15.04 -0.58 5.21
C LYS A 105 14.09 -0.13 4.11
N GLU A 106 14.17 -0.71 2.93
CA GLU A 106 13.24 -0.37 1.87
C GLU A 106 11.84 -0.88 2.17
N LEU A 107 11.73 -2.09 2.71
CA LEU A 107 10.43 -2.61 3.09
C LEU A 107 9.81 -1.76 4.20
N ALA A 108 10.60 -1.40 5.21
CA ALA A 108 10.13 -0.53 6.28
C ALA A 108 9.68 0.82 5.73
N PHE A 109 10.42 1.37 4.75
CA PHE A 109 10.05 2.66 4.17
C PHE A 109 8.71 2.60 3.45
N ILE A 110 8.50 1.60 2.58
CA ILE A 110 7.24 1.58 1.83
C ILE A 110 6.06 1.30 2.74
N ILE A 111 6.22 0.46 3.75
CA ILE A 111 5.16 0.23 4.74
C ILE A 111 4.83 1.53 5.46
N GLY A 112 5.84 2.23 5.97
CA GLY A 112 5.65 3.46 6.70
C GLY A 112 5.09 4.58 5.85
N ASN A 113 5.58 4.72 4.61
CA ASN A 113 5.12 5.77 3.72
C ASN A 113 3.66 5.54 3.33
N VAL A 114 3.31 4.32 2.94
CA VAL A 114 1.92 4.01 2.59
C VAL A 114 1.01 4.24 3.79
N ALA A 115 1.42 3.81 4.99
CA ALA A 115 0.60 4.00 6.19
C ALA A 115 0.40 5.48 6.50
N THR A 116 1.47 6.28 6.44
CA THR A 116 1.38 7.71 6.73
C THR A 116 0.50 8.43 5.72
N LYS A 117 0.70 8.11 4.43
CA LYS A 117 -0.10 8.76 3.39
C LYS A 117 -1.54 8.32 3.46
N ALA A 118 -1.80 7.05 3.80
CA ALA A 118 -3.16 6.59 3.97
C ALA A 118 -3.86 7.33 5.12
N ASP A 119 -3.17 7.54 6.24
CA ASP A 119 -3.73 8.28 7.35
C ASP A 119 -4.02 9.74 6.97
N GLU A 120 -3.12 10.36 6.20
CA GLU A 120 -3.31 11.75 5.78
C GLU A 120 -4.51 11.91 4.84
N TRP A 121 -4.75 10.92 4.00
CA TRP A 121 -5.77 11.03 2.95
C TRP A 121 -7.10 10.40 3.30
N ASP A 122 -7.13 9.49 4.27
CA ASP A 122 -8.36 8.78 4.64
C ASP A 122 -9.48 9.76 5.01
N ASP A 123 -9.20 10.69 5.91
CA ASP A 123 -10.22 11.65 6.34
C ASP A 123 -10.62 12.60 5.22
N ARG A 124 -9.63 13.04 4.42
CA ARG A 124 -9.92 13.93 3.29
C ARG A 124 -10.86 13.29 2.28
N LEU A 125 -10.58 12.04 1.93
CA LEU A 125 -11.38 11.35 0.92
C LEU A 125 -12.74 10.97 1.48
N LYS A 126 -12.80 10.59 2.76
CA LYS A 126 -14.07 10.29 3.40
C LYS A 126 -15.00 11.49 3.37
N ALA A 127 -14.47 12.69 3.65
CA ALA A 127 -15.26 13.91 3.61
C ALA A 127 -15.80 14.21 2.21
N LEU A 128 -15.06 13.80 1.18
CA LEU A 128 -15.44 14.07 -0.21
C LEU A 128 -16.37 13.00 -0.79
N THR A 129 -16.46 11.84 -0.16
CA THR A 129 -17.21 10.71 -0.70
C THR A 129 -18.44 10.36 0.10
N THR A 130 -18.80 11.13 1.12
CA THR A 130 -20.01 10.89 1.89
C THR A 130 -21.18 11.77 1.45
#